data_9baf6088d806f4d6322e78a36988d96b
#
_entry.id   9baf6088d806f4d6322e78a36988d96b
#
_cell.length_a   1.000
_cell.length_b   1.000
_cell.length_c   1.000
_cell.angle_alpha   90.00
_cell.angle_beta   90.00
_cell.angle_gamma   90.00
#
_symmetry.space_group_name_H-M   'P 1'
#
loop_
_entity.id
_entity.type
_entity.pdbx_description
1 polymer ?
#
loop_
_entity_poly.entity_id
_entity_poly.type
_entity_poly.pdbx_seq_one_letter_code
_entity_poly.pdbx_strand_id
1 'polypeptide(L)'
;MIIYAILILIAVVMIIPFLWMLSASIKSDREVFQMNPFVWIPANPKWDNYLKIWTKIPFGRFVGNTVYLTLIVTFLQLLTSSFAAYSFAKLDFRHKNGLFLAYIATIAMPWQVYMVPQFIMMRRMGLNDKLLAMICLQAFSAFGVFMMKQFYEGIPDDLCEAARIDGMSEYRIYASIMLPLSKPALSTLTIFTFVATWNDYLGPLIYLKSQEKKTIQLGLKMFISQYSSDYGLIMAGSVLSLIPVLVVFLVLQKYFVEGVASTGLKG
;
A
#
# COMPACT_ATOMS: atom_id res chain seq x y z
N MET A 1 2.86 30.90 16.48
CA MET A 1 4.21 30.44 16.85
C MET A 1 4.17 29.11 17.61
N ILE A 2 3.41 28.94 18.69
CA ILE A 2 3.36 27.70 19.50
C ILE A 2 2.97 26.47 18.66
N ILE A 3 1.96 26.58 17.79
CA ILE A 3 1.52 25.47 16.91
C ILE A 3 2.64 24.99 16.00
N TYR A 4 3.38 25.90 15.36
CA TYR A 4 4.50 25.55 14.51
C TYR A 4 5.65 24.88 15.30
N ALA A 5 5.92 25.35 16.51
CA ALA A 5 6.93 24.72 17.37
C ALA A 5 6.55 23.26 17.72
N ILE A 6 5.28 23.03 18.05
CA ILE A 6 4.76 21.68 18.33
C ILE A 6 4.85 20.79 17.06
N LEU A 7 4.42 21.30 15.90
CA LEU A 7 4.48 20.54 14.64
C LEU A 7 5.91 20.19 14.26
N ILE A 8 6.88 21.11 14.42
CA ILE A 8 8.30 20.85 14.16
C ILE A 8 8.82 19.80 15.13
N LEU A 9 8.49 19.91 16.42
CA LEU A 9 8.91 18.91 17.42
C LEU A 9 8.40 17.49 17.05
N ILE A 10 7.12 17.38 16.70
CA ILE A 10 6.52 16.11 16.25
C ILE A 10 7.25 15.58 15.00
N ALA A 11 7.48 16.44 14.00
CA ALA A 11 8.17 16.07 12.78
C ALA A 11 9.59 15.55 13.06
N VAL A 12 10.35 16.23 13.93
CA VAL A 12 11.70 15.77 14.33
C VAL A 12 11.64 14.41 14.99
N VAL A 13 10.74 14.20 15.95
CA VAL A 13 10.58 12.88 16.62
C VAL A 13 10.23 11.78 15.62
N MET A 14 9.34 12.07 14.65
CA MET A 14 8.96 11.09 13.62
C MET A 14 10.09 10.75 12.65
N ILE A 15 11.01 11.68 12.39
CA ILE A 15 12.13 11.46 11.45
C ILE A 15 13.29 10.66 12.10
N ILE A 16 13.46 10.73 13.42
CA ILE A 16 14.55 10.05 14.15
C ILE A 16 14.68 8.56 13.80
N PRO A 17 13.62 7.73 13.79
CA PRO A 17 13.73 6.31 13.45
C PRO A 17 14.27 6.07 12.03
N PHE A 18 13.90 6.91 11.08
CA PHE A 18 14.41 6.82 9.71
C PHE A 18 15.88 7.21 9.60
N LEU A 19 16.29 8.24 10.32
CA LEU A 19 17.70 8.62 10.41
C LEU A 19 18.52 7.51 11.07
N TRP A 20 17.99 6.88 12.12
CA TRP A 20 18.62 5.73 12.75
C TRP A 20 18.76 4.55 11.78
N MET A 21 17.72 4.23 11.02
CA MET A 21 17.75 3.18 9.99
C MET A 21 18.83 3.46 8.94
N LEU A 22 18.92 4.71 8.45
CA LEU A 22 19.97 5.15 7.51
C LEU A 22 21.37 5.01 8.14
N SER A 23 21.55 5.45 9.38
CA SER A 23 22.78 5.29 10.13
C SER A 23 23.15 3.80 10.30
N ALA A 24 22.19 2.97 10.70
CA ALA A 24 22.38 1.54 10.93
C ALA A 24 22.71 0.77 9.65
N SER A 25 22.22 1.21 8.49
CA SER A 25 22.46 0.55 7.20
C SER A 25 23.93 0.55 6.76
N ILE A 26 24.72 1.49 7.26
CA ILE A 26 26.16 1.62 6.96
C ILE A 26 27.04 1.18 8.12
N LYS A 27 26.49 0.50 9.13
CA LYS A 27 27.21 -0.03 10.29
C LYS A 27 27.45 -1.54 10.16
N SER A 28 28.43 -2.03 10.91
CA SER A 28 28.57 -3.46 11.19
C SER A 28 27.52 -3.90 12.21
N ASP A 29 27.19 -5.20 12.26
CA ASP A 29 26.14 -5.72 13.15
C ASP A 29 26.39 -5.40 14.62
N ARG A 30 27.66 -5.36 15.05
CA ARG A 30 28.05 -4.99 16.41
C ARG A 30 27.76 -3.52 16.72
N GLU A 31 28.00 -2.63 15.74
CA GLU A 31 27.83 -1.18 15.89
C GLU A 31 26.36 -0.75 15.82
N VAL A 32 25.48 -1.55 15.19
CA VAL A 32 24.05 -1.21 15.06
C VAL A 32 23.39 -0.98 16.42
N PHE A 33 23.72 -1.83 17.42
CA PHE A 33 23.14 -1.76 18.77
C PHE A 33 24.08 -1.14 19.80
N GLN A 34 25.24 -0.63 19.39
CA GLN A 34 26.14 0.06 20.30
C GLN A 34 25.55 1.41 20.70
N MET A 35 25.16 1.53 21.98
CA MET A 35 24.54 2.74 22.51
C MET A 35 25.54 3.62 23.29
N ASN A 36 26.69 3.08 23.68
CA ASN A 36 27.67 3.81 24.46
C ASN A 36 29.11 3.55 23.97
N PRO A 37 29.77 4.51 23.29
CA PRO A 37 29.16 5.75 22.79
C PRO A 37 28.23 5.51 21.59
N PHE A 38 27.13 6.28 21.51
CA PHE A 38 26.28 6.26 20.33
C PHE A 38 26.90 7.09 19.20
N VAL A 39 27.06 6.48 18.03
CA VAL A 39 27.69 7.12 16.87
C VAL A 39 26.70 7.10 15.69
N TRP A 40 26.36 8.26 15.16
CA TRP A 40 25.49 8.35 13.97
C TRP A 40 26.19 7.86 12.71
N ILE A 41 27.43 8.25 12.48
CA ILE A 41 28.22 7.86 11.31
C ILE A 41 29.43 7.08 11.83
N PRO A 42 29.56 5.77 11.51
CA PRO A 42 30.70 4.96 11.97
C PRO A 42 32.01 5.44 11.34
N ALA A 43 33.14 5.23 12.02
CA ALA A 43 34.45 5.59 11.51
C ALA A 43 34.78 4.87 10.19
N ASN A 44 34.30 3.64 10.03
CA ASN A 44 34.44 2.82 8.80
C ASN A 44 33.09 2.44 8.23
N PRO A 45 32.41 3.35 7.46
CA PRO A 45 31.09 3.08 6.92
C PRO A 45 31.07 1.86 5.98
N LYS A 46 30.12 0.95 6.20
CA LYS A 46 29.94 -0.28 5.43
C LYS A 46 29.00 -0.07 4.23
N TRP A 47 29.40 0.79 3.30
CA TRP A 47 28.63 1.03 2.05
C TRP A 47 28.42 -0.24 1.23
N ASP A 48 29.29 -1.22 1.39
CA ASP A 48 29.20 -2.54 0.77
C ASP A 48 27.97 -3.34 1.21
N ASN A 49 27.28 -2.98 2.31
CA ASN A 49 26.00 -3.56 2.68
C ASN A 49 24.96 -3.41 1.55
N TYR A 50 24.94 -2.29 0.86
CA TYR A 50 24.04 -2.04 -0.26
C TYR A 50 24.35 -2.88 -1.50
N LEU A 51 25.59 -3.35 -1.66
CA LEU A 51 25.98 -4.27 -2.73
C LEU A 51 25.79 -5.73 -2.30
N LYS A 52 26.14 -6.06 -1.07
CA LYS A 52 26.05 -7.43 -0.53
C LYS A 52 24.62 -7.96 -0.52
N ILE A 53 23.61 -7.11 -0.33
CA ILE A 53 22.22 -7.56 -0.32
C ILE A 53 21.80 -8.20 -1.65
N TRP A 54 22.35 -7.75 -2.79
CA TRP A 54 22.05 -8.28 -4.11
C TRP A 54 22.70 -9.63 -4.38
N THR A 55 23.75 -9.97 -3.67
CA THR A 55 24.54 -11.20 -3.84
C THR A 55 24.19 -12.29 -2.81
N LYS A 56 23.83 -11.88 -1.59
CA LYS A 56 23.48 -12.81 -0.50
C LYS A 56 22.10 -13.45 -0.67
N ILE A 57 21.15 -12.72 -1.24
CA ILE A 57 19.81 -13.21 -1.58
C ILE A 57 19.47 -12.73 -2.99
N PRO A 58 18.53 -13.38 -3.69
CA PRO A 58 18.06 -12.91 -5.00
C PRO A 58 17.18 -11.65 -4.88
N PHE A 59 17.73 -10.59 -4.26
CA PHE A 59 17.01 -9.36 -3.90
C PHE A 59 16.35 -8.69 -5.10
N GLY A 60 17.03 -8.66 -6.26
CA GLY A 60 16.47 -8.11 -7.49
C GLY A 60 15.19 -8.83 -7.94
N ARG A 61 15.12 -10.16 -7.77
CA ARG A 61 13.89 -10.92 -8.06
C ARG A 61 12.77 -10.58 -7.07
N PHE A 62 13.11 -10.43 -5.79
CA PHE A 62 12.13 -10.05 -4.76
C PHE A 62 11.56 -8.66 -5.00
N VAL A 63 12.42 -7.71 -5.41
CA VAL A 63 12.01 -6.37 -5.85
C VAL A 63 11.05 -6.49 -7.04
N GLY A 64 11.42 -7.24 -8.08
CA GLY A 64 10.59 -7.47 -9.26
C GLY A 64 9.22 -8.08 -8.93
N ASN A 65 9.18 -9.10 -8.06
CA ASN A 65 7.93 -9.71 -7.61
C ASN A 65 7.05 -8.72 -6.84
N THR A 66 7.66 -7.92 -5.95
CA THR A 66 6.92 -6.92 -5.16
C THR A 66 6.38 -5.81 -6.05
N VAL A 67 7.18 -5.29 -6.97
CA VAL A 67 6.74 -4.29 -7.95
C VAL A 67 5.58 -4.82 -8.78
N TYR A 68 5.73 -6.02 -9.36
CA TYR A 68 4.69 -6.66 -10.16
C TYR A 68 3.38 -6.82 -9.36
N LEU A 69 3.48 -7.41 -8.16
CA LEU A 69 2.32 -7.63 -7.29
C LEU A 69 1.64 -6.30 -6.93
N THR A 70 2.42 -5.33 -6.47
CA THR A 70 1.90 -4.05 -6.01
C THR A 70 1.24 -3.26 -7.13
N LEU A 71 1.85 -3.19 -8.31
CA LEU A 71 1.27 -2.46 -9.44
C LEU A 71 -0.03 -3.10 -9.92
N ILE A 72 -0.08 -4.42 -10.06
CA ILE A 72 -1.28 -5.12 -10.53
C ILE A 72 -2.40 -5.01 -9.49
N VAL A 73 -2.11 -5.23 -8.21
CA VAL A 73 -3.11 -5.12 -7.14
C VAL A 73 -3.63 -3.69 -7.04
N THR A 74 -2.74 -2.69 -7.06
CA THR A 74 -3.15 -1.28 -7.01
C THR A 74 -4.06 -0.93 -8.19
N PHE A 75 -3.67 -1.30 -9.41
CA PHE A 75 -4.49 -1.07 -10.59
C PHE A 75 -5.88 -1.73 -10.49
N LEU A 76 -5.92 -3.00 -10.10
CA LEU A 76 -7.18 -3.73 -9.97
C LEU A 76 -8.06 -3.16 -8.86
N GLN A 77 -7.49 -2.80 -7.69
CA GLN A 77 -8.26 -2.19 -6.62
C GLN A 77 -8.82 -0.82 -7.01
N LEU A 78 -8.06 0.01 -7.71
CA LEU A 78 -8.55 1.29 -8.22
C LEU A 78 -9.72 1.08 -9.18
N LEU A 79 -9.56 0.18 -10.14
CA LEU A 79 -10.59 -0.12 -11.13
C LEU A 79 -11.86 -0.67 -10.48
N THR A 80 -11.74 -1.72 -9.67
CA THR A 80 -12.88 -2.41 -9.05
C THR A 80 -13.57 -1.51 -8.02
N SER A 81 -12.80 -0.78 -7.20
CA SER A 81 -13.35 0.10 -6.17
C SER A 81 -14.05 1.31 -6.77
N SER A 82 -13.44 1.99 -7.75
CA SER A 82 -14.06 3.16 -8.37
C SER A 82 -15.33 2.79 -9.16
N PHE A 83 -15.31 1.66 -9.88
CA PHE A 83 -16.48 1.20 -10.64
C PHE A 83 -17.62 0.79 -9.73
N ALA A 84 -17.35 -0.01 -8.69
CA ALA A 84 -18.36 -0.40 -7.72
C ALA A 84 -18.91 0.81 -6.95
N ALA A 85 -18.03 1.73 -6.54
CA ALA A 85 -18.40 2.95 -5.85
C ALA A 85 -19.31 3.85 -6.70
N TYR A 86 -19.01 3.99 -8.01
CA TYR A 86 -19.88 4.70 -8.94
C TYR A 86 -21.29 4.10 -8.96
N SER A 87 -21.39 2.78 -9.07
CA SER A 87 -22.67 2.09 -9.06
C SER A 87 -23.44 2.34 -7.76
N PHE A 88 -22.77 2.26 -6.61
CA PHE A 88 -23.38 2.52 -5.30
C PHE A 88 -23.69 3.99 -5.04
N ALA A 89 -23.01 4.94 -5.66
CA ALA A 89 -23.24 6.37 -5.46
C ALA A 89 -24.29 6.93 -6.42
N LYS A 90 -24.19 6.62 -7.72
CA LYS A 90 -24.86 7.34 -8.80
C LYS A 90 -25.93 6.55 -9.56
N LEU A 91 -26.03 5.22 -9.35
CA LEU A 91 -27.06 4.41 -9.97
C LEU A 91 -28.12 4.03 -8.95
N ASP A 92 -29.37 3.88 -9.42
CA ASP A 92 -30.46 3.35 -8.63
C ASP A 92 -30.78 1.92 -9.04
N PHE A 93 -30.70 1.02 -8.06
CA PHE A 93 -31.03 -0.38 -8.23
C PHE A 93 -31.60 -0.99 -6.95
N ARG A 94 -32.35 -2.09 -7.11
CA ARG A 94 -33.02 -2.75 -5.99
C ARG A 94 -32.00 -3.22 -4.94
N HIS A 95 -32.32 -2.96 -3.67
CA HIS A 95 -31.51 -3.33 -2.49
C HIS A 95 -30.10 -2.70 -2.42
N LYS A 96 -29.81 -1.63 -3.15
CA LYS A 96 -28.54 -0.90 -3.18
C LYS A 96 -27.92 -0.71 -1.78
N ASN A 97 -28.67 -0.13 -0.85
CA ASN A 97 -28.19 0.19 0.49
C ASN A 97 -27.89 -1.07 1.32
N GLY A 98 -28.73 -2.11 1.21
CA GLY A 98 -28.52 -3.38 1.89
C GLY A 98 -27.26 -4.11 1.40
N LEU A 99 -27.05 -4.15 0.08
CA LEU A 99 -25.86 -4.74 -0.53
C LEU A 99 -24.60 -3.96 -0.16
N PHE A 100 -24.67 -2.63 -0.17
CA PHE A 100 -23.53 -1.80 0.24
C PHE A 100 -23.19 -2.03 1.71
N LEU A 101 -24.19 -2.04 2.60
CA LEU A 101 -23.97 -2.30 4.03
C LEU A 101 -23.38 -3.70 4.27
N ALA A 102 -23.90 -4.73 3.60
CA ALA A 102 -23.34 -6.09 3.68
C ALA A 102 -21.90 -6.16 3.20
N TYR A 103 -21.57 -5.43 2.14
CA TYR A 103 -20.20 -5.37 1.61
C TYR A 103 -19.25 -4.66 2.59
N ILE A 104 -19.65 -3.51 3.16
CA ILE A 104 -18.82 -2.79 4.14
C ILE A 104 -18.67 -3.57 5.44
N ALA A 105 -19.68 -4.32 5.86
CA ALA A 105 -19.60 -5.15 7.06
C ALA A 105 -18.41 -6.13 7.03
N THR A 106 -17.93 -6.49 5.82
CA THR A 106 -16.72 -7.34 5.67
C THR A 106 -15.45 -6.68 6.20
N ILE A 107 -15.38 -5.34 6.30
CA ILE A 107 -14.23 -4.62 6.87
C ILE A 107 -14.05 -4.97 8.36
N ALA A 108 -15.16 -5.20 9.07
CA ALA A 108 -15.14 -5.54 10.49
C ALA A 108 -14.57 -6.94 10.77
N MET A 109 -14.45 -7.80 9.75
CA MET A 109 -13.92 -9.15 9.91
C MET A 109 -12.39 -9.14 9.77
N PRO A 110 -11.63 -9.42 10.84
CA PRO A 110 -10.19 -9.54 10.75
C PRO A 110 -9.80 -10.65 9.77
N TRP A 111 -8.85 -10.37 8.88
CA TRP A 111 -8.41 -11.33 7.86
C TRP A 111 -7.99 -12.68 8.44
N GLN A 112 -7.41 -12.68 9.64
CA GLN A 112 -6.95 -13.87 10.34
C GLN A 112 -8.07 -14.90 10.59
N VAL A 113 -9.33 -14.47 10.67
CA VAL A 113 -10.48 -15.34 10.88
C VAL A 113 -10.75 -16.23 9.67
N TYR A 114 -10.57 -15.72 8.48
CA TYR A 114 -10.88 -16.44 7.23
C TYR A 114 -9.66 -16.82 6.40
N MET A 115 -8.42 -16.53 6.86
CA MET A 115 -7.20 -16.83 6.12
C MET A 115 -7.02 -18.32 5.83
N VAL A 116 -7.41 -19.22 6.77
CA VAL A 116 -7.28 -20.67 6.58
C VAL A 116 -8.27 -21.21 5.54
N PRO A 117 -9.58 -20.93 5.63
CA PRO A 117 -10.51 -21.26 4.55
C PRO A 117 -10.09 -20.69 3.19
N GLN A 118 -9.59 -19.46 3.17
CA GLN A 118 -9.13 -18.79 1.97
C GLN A 118 -7.90 -19.49 1.37
N PHE A 119 -6.94 -19.93 2.20
CA PHE A 119 -5.79 -20.72 1.77
C PHE A 119 -6.22 -22.05 1.13
N ILE A 120 -7.16 -22.77 1.78
CA ILE A 120 -7.68 -24.03 1.25
C ILE A 120 -8.35 -23.81 -0.12
N MET A 121 -9.12 -22.74 -0.25
CA MET A 121 -9.77 -22.37 -1.52
C MET A 121 -8.73 -22.11 -2.63
N MET A 122 -7.73 -21.27 -2.36
CA MET A 122 -6.65 -20.99 -3.32
C MET A 122 -5.87 -22.24 -3.71
N ARG A 123 -5.61 -23.11 -2.74
CA ARG A 123 -4.96 -24.39 -3.01
C ARG A 123 -5.80 -25.31 -3.93
N ARG A 124 -7.11 -25.39 -3.68
CA ARG A 124 -8.04 -26.18 -4.54
C ARG A 124 -8.14 -25.62 -5.96
N MET A 125 -8.01 -24.30 -6.12
CA MET A 125 -7.97 -23.62 -7.42
C MET A 125 -6.61 -23.78 -8.15
N GLY A 126 -5.65 -24.50 -7.58
CA GLY A 126 -4.31 -24.67 -8.17
C GLY A 126 -3.45 -23.42 -8.14
N LEU A 127 -3.79 -22.44 -7.29
CA LEU A 127 -3.08 -21.17 -7.13
C LEU A 127 -2.04 -21.20 -6.00
N ASN A 128 -1.79 -22.35 -5.39
CA ASN A 128 -0.75 -22.51 -4.37
C ASN A 128 0.61 -22.12 -4.95
N ASP A 129 1.37 -21.35 -4.19
CA ASP A 129 2.70 -20.85 -4.55
C ASP A 129 2.72 -20.07 -5.88
N LYS A 130 1.73 -19.22 -6.09
CA LYS A 130 1.63 -18.31 -7.26
C LYS A 130 1.32 -16.89 -6.82
N LEU A 131 2.00 -15.89 -7.40
CA LEU A 131 1.67 -14.47 -7.19
C LEU A 131 0.21 -14.16 -7.57
N LEU A 132 -0.34 -14.92 -8.52
CA LEU A 132 -1.74 -14.78 -8.94
C LEU A 132 -2.72 -15.01 -7.76
N ALA A 133 -2.42 -15.90 -6.80
CA ALA A 133 -3.24 -16.05 -5.61
C ALA A 133 -3.36 -14.72 -4.84
N MET A 134 -2.24 -14.05 -4.62
CA MET A 134 -2.20 -12.75 -3.94
C MET A 134 -2.98 -11.69 -4.71
N ILE A 135 -2.83 -11.66 -6.03
CA ILE A 135 -3.56 -10.72 -6.90
C ILE A 135 -5.07 -10.94 -6.78
N CYS A 136 -5.54 -12.18 -6.91
CA CYS A 136 -6.98 -12.50 -6.81
C CYS A 136 -7.56 -12.13 -5.44
N LEU A 137 -6.81 -12.36 -4.37
CA LEU A 137 -7.26 -12.08 -3.01
C LEU A 137 -7.29 -10.59 -2.67
N GLN A 138 -6.38 -9.81 -3.26
CA GLN A 138 -6.23 -8.37 -2.99
C GLN A 138 -6.85 -7.47 -4.06
N ALA A 139 -7.43 -8.03 -5.14
CA ALA A 139 -8.01 -7.25 -6.23
C ALA A 139 -9.26 -6.44 -5.84
N PHE A 140 -9.89 -6.76 -4.71
CA PHE A 140 -11.13 -6.15 -4.23
C PHE A 140 -10.94 -5.57 -2.84
N SER A 141 -11.45 -4.37 -2.61
CA SER A 141 -11.31 -3.67 -1.33
C SER A 141 -12.62 -3.02 -0.91
N ALA A 142 -13.23 -3.50 0.19
CA ALA A 142 -14.40 -2.86 0.75
C ALA A 142 -14.09 -1.44 1.25
N PHE A 143 -12.91 -1.21 1.81
CA PHE A 143 -12.42 0.12 2.18
C PHE A 143 -12.31 1.03 0.94
N GLY A 144 -11.74 0.52 -0.17
CA GLY A 144 -11.62 1.27 -1.41
C GLY A 144 -12.98 1.68 -1.98
N VAL A 145 -13.95 0.76 -1.99
CA VAL A 145 -15.33 1.06 -2.44
C VAL A 145 -15.99 2.08 -1.54
N PHE A 146 -15.85 1.96 -0.21
CA PHE A 146 -16.38 2.92 0.75
C PHE A 146 -15.83 4.32 0.52
N MET A 147 -14.50 4.45 0.46
CA MET A 147 -13.83 5.73 0.29
C MET A 147 -14.20 6.40 -1.03
N MET A 148 -14.20 5.66 -2.13
CA MET A 148 -14.58 6.18 -3.44
C MET A 148 -16.06 6.57 -3.50
N LYS A 149 -16.95 5.78 -2.86
CA LYS A 149 -18.40 6.10 -2.79
C LYS A 149 -18.64 7.41 -2.06
N GLN A 150 -17.99 7.61 -0.89
CA GLN A 150 -18.10 8.87 -0.13
C GLN A 150 -17.64 10.08 -0.95
N PHE A 151 -16.61 9.90 -1.77
CA PHE A 151 -16.14 10.95 -2.66
C PHE A 151 -17.16 11.24 -3.78
N TYR A 152 -17.70 10.19 -4.42
CA TYR A 152 -18.69 10.34 -5.50
C TYR A 152 -20.02 10.94 -5.02
N GLU A 153 -20.46 10.64 -3.80
CA GLU A 153 -21.63 11.27 -3.20
C GLU A 153 -21.48 12.78 -3.00
N GLY A 154 -20.23 13.25 -2.87
CA GLY A 154 -19.92 14.68 -2.79
C GLY A 154 -19.98 15.42 -4.13
N ILE A 155 -20.03 14.72 -5.26
CA ILE A 155 -20.15 15.31 -6.60
C ILE A 155 -21.66 15.52 -6.90
N PRO A 156 -22.08 16.72 -7.37
CA PRO A 156 -23.49 16.99 -7.72
C PRO A 156 -24.04 16.00 -8.75
N ASP A 157 -25.27 15.55 -8.53
CA ASP A 157 -25.94 14.59 -9.44
C ASP A 157 -26.31 15.23 -10.79
N ASP A 158 -26.51 16.55 -10.81
CA ASP A 158 -26.82 17.35 -12.01
C ASP A 158 -25.81 17.09 -13.15
N LEU A 159 -24.56 16.83 -12.83
CA LEU A 159 -23.53 16.52 -13.85
C LEU A 159 -23.81 15.19 -14.56
N CYS A 160 -24.27 14.19 -13.82
CA CYS A 160 -24.64 12.91 -14.40
C CYS A 160 -25.97 12.99 -15.15
N GLU A 161 -26.94 13.77 -14.62
CA GLU A 161 -28.26 13.97 -15.24
C GLU A 161 -28.14 14.72 -16.57
N ALA A 162 -27.37 15.81 -16.61
CA ALA A 162 -27.10 16.53 -17.86
C ALA A 162 -26.48 15.61 -18.93
N ALA A 163 -25.50 14.79 -18.54
CA ALA A 163 -24.87 13.85 -19.45
C ALA A 163 -25.83 12.75 -19.95
N ARG A 164 -26.79 12.31 -19.11
CA ARG A 164 -27.84 11.37 -19.53
C ARG A 164 -28.81 12.02 -20.55
N ILE A 165 -29.16 13.30 -20.34
CA ILE A 165 -29.98 14.07 -21.28
C ILE A 165 -29.26 14.20 -22.63
N ASP A 166 -27.92 14.37 -22.62
CA ASP A 166 -27.08 14.39 -23.81
C ASP A 166 -26.91 13.00 -24.47
N GLY A 167 -27.55 11.96 -23.95
CA GLY A 167 -27.52 10.60 -24.50
C GLY A 167 -26.27 9.80 -24.17
N MET A 168 -25.46 10.21 -23.16
CA MET A 168 -24.29 9.44 -22.74
C MET A 168 -24.72 8.17 -21.99
N SER A 169 -24.06 7.03 -22.28
CA SER A 169 -24.23 5.81 -21.50
C SER A 169 -23.56 5.94 -20.13
N GLU A 170 -24.01 5.15 -19.15
CA GLU A 170 -23.45 5.14 -17.78
C GLU A 170 -21.93 4.86 -17.78
N TYR A 171 -21.44 3.96 -18.63
CA TYR A 171 -20.01 3.70 -18.78
C TYR A 171 -19.23 4.92 -19.28
N ARG A 172 -19.83 5.71 -20.17
CA ARG A 172 -19.20 6.92 -20.69
C ARG A 172 -19.25 8.03 -19.66
N ILE A 173 -20.32 8.17 -18.88
CA ILE A 173 -20.41 9.11 -17.75
C ILE A 173 -19.34 8.77 -16.71
N TYR A 174 -19.24 7.49 -16.32
CA TYR A 174 -18.20 7.04 -15.41
C TYR A 174 -16.80 7.38 -15.90
N ALA A 175 -16.46 6.99 -17.14
CA ALA A 175 -15.09 7.12 -17.66
C ALA A 175 -14.70 8.56 -17.99
N SER A 176 -15.64 9.38 -18.52
CA SER A 176 -15.33 10.72 -19.04
C SER A 176 -15.63 11.85 -18.04
N ILE A 177 -16.47 11.63 -17.04
CA ILE A 177 -16.84 12.66 -16.07
C ILE A 177 -16.38 12.25 -14.66
N MET A 178 -16.90 11.13 -14.14
CA MET A 178 -16.70 10.78 -12.75
C MET A 178 -15.27 10.38 -12.43
N LEU A 179 -14.64 9.57 -13.27
CA LEU A 179 -13.25 9.10 -13.06
C LEU A 179 -12.24 10.25 -13.11
N PRO A 180 -12.28 11.19 -14.08
CA PRO A 180 -11.41 12.37 -14.06
C PRO A 180 -11.62 13.30 -12.86
N LEU A 181 -12.86 13.51 -12.42
CA LEU A 181 -13.18 14.32 -11.26
C LEU A 181 -12.70 13.69 -9.95
N SER A 182 -12.56 12.36 -9.92
CA SER A 182 -12.13 11.62 -8.71
C SER A 182 -10.61 11.46 -8.57
N LYS A 183 -9.79 12.15 -9.36
CA LYS A 183 -8.33 12.10 -9.24
C LYS A 183 -7.80 12.24 -7.81
N PRO A 184 -8.29 13.15 -6.95
CA PRO A 184 -7.83 13.24 -5.57
C PRO A 184 -8.10 11.96 -4.76
N ALA A 185 -9.32 11.41 -4.84
CA ALA A 185 -9.67 10.17 -4.15
C ALA A 185 -8.91 8.95 -4.70
N LEU A 186 -8.77 8.85 -6.03
CA LEU A 186 -7.97 7.80 -6.66
C LEU A 186 -6.51 7.88 -6.24
N SER A 187 -5.92 9.07 -6.14
CA SER A 187 -4.55 9.25 -5.67
C SER A 187 -4.39 8.81 -4.22
N THR A 188 -5.35 9.14 -3.36
CA THR A 188 -5.40 8.68 -1.97
C THR A 188 -5.49 7.15 -1.89
N LEU A 189 -6.40 6.54 -2.64
CA LEU A 189 -6.54 5.08 -2.69
C LEU A 189 -5.29 4.42 -3.24
N THR A 190 -4.63 5.03 -4.24
CA THR A 190 -3.35 4.55 -4.78
C THR A 190 -2.29 4.48 -3.70
N ILE A 191 -2.11 5.54 -2.91
CA ILE A 191 -1.12 5.58 -1.83
C ILE A 191 -1.42 4.46 -0.81
N PHE A 192 -2.65 4.35 -0.34
CA PHE A 192 -3.01 3.35 0.66
C PHE A 192 -2.82 1.92 0.13
N THR A 193 -3.30 1.63 -1.06
CA THR A 193 -3.18 0.28 -1.65
C THR A 193 -1.72 -0.07 -1.94
N PHE A 194 -0.97 0.88 -2.53
CA PHE A 194 0.44 0.69 -2.83
C PHE A 194 1.23 0.38 -1.57
N VAL A 195 1.10 1.22 -0.53
CA VAL A 195 1.82 1.04 0.74
C VAL A 195 1.43 -0.26 1.43
N ALA A 196 0.14 -0.60 1.46
CA ALA A 196 -0.36 -1.83 2.08
C ALA A 196 0.19 -3.08 1.38
N THR A 197 0.12 -3.13 0.04
CA THR A 197 0.59 -4.29 -0.74
C THR A 197 2.12 -4.38 -0.75
N TRP A 198 2.82 -3.24 -0.85
CA TRP A 198 4.28 -3.18 -0.82
C TRP A 198 4.87 -3.73 0.49
N ASN A 199 4.22 -3.41 1.61
CA ASN A 199 4.66 -3.81 2.94
C ASN A 199 4.02 -5.12 3.42
N ASP A 200 3.21 -5.79 2.60
CA ASP A 200 2.57 -7.04 3.00
C ASP A 200 3.62 -8.14 3.22
N TYR A 201 3.64 -8.66 4.44
CA TYR A 201 4.49 -9.75 4.87
C TYR A 201 3.70 -11.06 5.06
N LEU A 202 2.53 -10.96 5.72
CA LEU A 202 1.78 -12.14 6.14
C LEU A 202 1.14 -12.88 4.96
N GLY A 203 0.58 -12.16 3.99
CA GLY A 203 0.02 -12.75 2.79
C GLY A 203 1.08 -13.56 2.03
N PRO A 204 2.19 -12.94 1.59
CA PRO A 204 3.29 -13.66 0.96
C PRO A 204 3.83 -14.83 1.79
N LEU A 205 3.92 -14.70 3.12
CA LEU A 205 4.38 -15.78 4.00
C LEU A 205 3.51 -17.04 3.92
N ILE A 206 2.20 -16.85 3.79
CA ILE A 206 1.22 -17.96 3.75
C ILE A 206 1.14 -18.58 2.36
N TYR A 207 1.12 -17.74 1.32
CA TYR A 207 0.80 -18.19 -0.05
C TYR A 207 2.03 -18.50 -0.90
N LEU A 208 3.22 -17.94 -0.60
CA LEU A 208 4.42 -18.08 -1.42
C LEU A 208 5.47 -18.92 -0.69
N LYS A 209 5.79 -20.11 -1.24
CA LYS A 209 6.75 -21.06 -0.65
C LYS A 209 8.11 -21.01 -1.33
N SER A 210 8.12 -20.99 -2.66
CA SER A 210 9.35 -20.98 -3.45
C SER A 210 10.15 -19.70 -3.24
N GLN A 211 11.46 -19.82 -3.07
CA GLN A 211 12.34 -18.67 -2.90
C GLN A 211 12.21 -17.66 -4.04
N GLU A 212 12.02 -18.15 -5.27
CA GLU A 212 11.92 -17.33 -6.46
C GLU A 212 10.70 -16.41 -6.51
N LYS A 213 9.66 -16.71 -5.71
CA LYS A 213 8.39 -15.98 -5.66
C LYS A 213 8.28 -15.04 -4.47
N LYS A 214 9.28 -15.06 -3.58
CA LYS A 214 9.26 -14.21 -2.40
C LYS A 214 9.23 -12.73 -2.76
N THR A 215 8.60 -11.95 -1.87
CA THR A 215 8.59 -10.48 -1.90
C THR A 215 9.76 -9.91 -1.10
N ILE A 216 9.98 -8.59 -1.19
CA ILE A 216 11.03 -7.89 -0.43
C ILE A 216 10.88 -8.18 1.07
N GLN A 217 9.68 -8.09 1.63
CA GLN A 217 9.45 -8.28 3.06
C GLN A 217 9.83 -9.70 3.52
N LEU A 218 9.52 -10.71 2.72
CA LEU A 218 9.99 -12.08 2.99
C LEU A 218 11.51 -12.22 2.82
N GLY A 219 12.07 -11.54 1.84
CA GLY A 219 13.52 -11.56 1.58
C GLY A 219 14.32 -10.95 2.72
N LEU A 220 13.88 -9.82 3.27
CA LEU A 220 14.54 -9.18 4.42
C LEU A 220 14.53 -10.08 5.65
N LYS A 221 13.46 -10.85 5.85
CA LYS A 221 13.39 -11.83 6.95
C LYS A 221 14.44 -12.94 6.84
N MET A 222 14.96 -13.24 5.65
CA MET A 222 15.99 -14.28 5.47
C MET A 222 17.35 -13.92 6.11
N PHE A 223 17.58 -12.63 6.37
CA PHE A 223 18.79 -12.19 7.10
C PHE A 223 18.71 -12.39 8.61
N ILE A 224 17.56 -12.80 9.14
CA ILE A 224 17.38 -13.16 10.54
C ILE A 224 17.45 -14.67 10.63
N SER A 225 18.51 -15.19 11.22
CA SER A 225 18.67 -16.61 11.52
C SER A 225 18.60 -16.87 13.03
N GLN A 226 18.50 -18.15 13.42
CA GLN A 226 18.43 -18.54 14.83
C GLN A 226 19.74 -18.21 15.60
N TYR A 227 20.88 -18.13 14.92
CA TYR A 227 22.19 -17.98 15.54
C TYR A 227 22.91 -16.68 15.15
N SER A 228 22.47 -16.00 14.11
CA SER A 228 23.03 -14.73 13.66
C SER A 228 21.99 -13.90 12.93
N SER A 229 22.12 -12.60 13.01
CA SER A 229 21.27 -11.65 12.27
C SER A 229 22.17 -10.59 11.65
N ASP A 230 22.12 -10.47 10.34
CA ASP A 230 22.85 -9.45 9.57
C ASP A 230 22.05 -8.13 9.61
N TYR A 231 22.05 -7.44 10.75
CA TYR A 231 21.24 -6.23 10.96
C TYR A 231 21.61 -5.09 10.01
N GLY A 232 22.90 -4.93 9.71
CA GLY A 232 23.35 -3.95 8.73
C GLY A 232 22.74 -4.18 7.35
N LEU A 233 22.62 -5.44 6.90
CA LEU A 233 21.98 -5.80 5.64
C LEU A 233 20.46 -5.62 5.70
N ILE A 234 19.80 -5.95 6.81
CA ILE A 234 18.38 -5.71 7.00
C ILE A 234 18.08 -4.22 6.89
N MET A 235 18.87 -3.37 7.54
CA MET A 235 18.69 -1.92 7.49
C MET A 235 18.94 -1.37 6.08
N ALA A 236 20.00 -1.84 5.39
CA ALA A 236 20.27 -1.45 4.01
C ALA A 236 19.12 -1.85 3.06
N GLY A 237 18.60 -3.07 3.20
CA GLY A 237 17.46 -3.52 2.43
C GLY A 237 16.17 -2.77 2.75
N SER A 238 15.96 -2.39 4.02
CA SER A 238 14.82 -1.57 4.45
C SER A 238 14.88 -0.17 3.85
N VAL A 239 16.08 0.45 3.81
CA VAL A 239 16.31 1.74 3.13
C VAL A 239 15.96 1.63 1.65
N LEU A 240 16.45 0.59 0.95
CA LEU A 240 16.12 0.38 -0.47
C LEU A 240 14.62 0.15 -0.68
N SER A 241 13.98 -0.59 0.23
CA SER A 241 12.53 -0.85 0.18
C SER A 241 11.68 0.39 0.44
N LEU A 242 12.20 1.38 1.17
CA LEU A 242 11.50 2.63 1.45
C LEU A 242 11.43 3.56 0.23
N ILE A 243 12.43 3.51 -0.66
CA ILE A 243 12.53 4.44 -1.80
C ILE A 243 11.27 4.46 -2.68
N PRO A 244 10.72 3.32 -3.18
CA PRO A 244 9.53 3.35 -4.00
C PRO A 244 8.29 3.92 -3.29
N VAL A 245 8.15 3.66 -1.99
CA VAL A 245 7.06 4.20 -1.17
C VAL A 245 7.15 5.72 -1.09
N LEU A 246 8.35 6.26 -0.84
CA LEU A 246 8.60 7.70 -0.82
C LEU A 246 8.33 8.33 -2.17
N VAL A 247 8.77 7.70 -3.27
CA VAL A 247 8.52 8.20 -4.63
C VAL A 247 7.03 8.31 -4.92
N VAL A 248 6.27 7.26 -4.65
CA VAL A 248 4.81 7.26 -4.85
C VAL A 248 4.14 8.34 -4.00
N PHE A 249 4.53 8.47 -2.73
CA PHE A 249 3.99 9.50 -1.85
C PHE A 249 4.31 10.90 -2.37
N LEU A 250 5.56 11.20 -2.70
CA LEU A 250 6.00 12.53 -3.18
C LEU A 250 5.32 12.93 -4.49
N VAL A 251 5.08 11.98 -5.40
CA VAL A 251 4.38 12.24 -6.66
C VAL A 251 2.89 12.55 -6.42
N LEU A 252 2.24 11.82 -5.50
CA LEU A 252 0.79 11.89 -5.31
C LEU A 252 0.35 12.81 -4.17
N GLN A 253 1.26 13.30 -3.30
CA GLN A 253 0.92 14.07 -2.10
C GLN A 253 0.09 15.33 -2.38
N LYS A 254 0.31 15.99 -3.52
CA LYS A 254 -0.46 17.19 -3.89
C LYS A 254 -1.95 16.91 -4.02
N TYR A 255 -2.31 15.80 -4.64
CA TYR A 255 -3.72 15.40 -4.79
C TYR A 255 -4.34 14.91 -3.49
N PHE A 256 -3.52 14.31 -2.62
CA PHE A 256 -3.94 13.89 -1.27
C PHE A 256 -4.33 15.11 -0.42
N VAL A 257 -3.51 16.14 -0.41
CA VAL A 257 -3.77 17.39 0.35
C VAL A 257 -5.01 18.10 -0.17
N GLU A 258 -5.20 18.18 -1.49
CA GLU A 258 -6.40 18.77 -2.11
C GLU A 258 -7.67 17.99 -1.73
N GLY A 259 -7.61 16.66 -1.71
CA GLY A 259 -8.75 15.80 -1.35
C GLY A 259 -9.19 15.96 0.11
N VAL A 260 -8.22 16.07 1.04
CA VAL A 260 -8.52 16.29 2.47
C VAL A 260 -9.05 17.71 2.72
N ALA A 261 -8.50 18.72 2.04
CA ALA A 261 -8.93 20.11 2.19
C ALA A 261 -10.37 20.33 1.70
N SER A 262 -10.78 19.67 0.62
CA SER A 262 -12.13 19.81 0.05
C SER A 262 -13.23 19.22 0.94
N THR A 263 -12.91 18.19 1.73
CA THR A 263 -13.83 17.59 2.71
C THR A 263 -13.95 18.43 3.98
N GLY A 264 -12.93 19.22 4.34
CA GLY A 264 -12.91 20.06 5.55
C GLY A 264 -13.62 21.41 5.41
N LEU A 265 -14.00 21.83 4.21
CA LEU A 265 -14.67 23.12 3.96
C LEU A 265 -16.20 23.04 3.94
N LYS A 266 -16.79 21.86 4.23
CA LYS A 266 -18.25 21.67 4.34
C LYS A 266 -18.76 21.70 5.78
N GLY A 267 -18.01 22.31 6.71
CA GLY A 267 -18.41 22.58 8.08
C GLY A 267 -18.74 24.06 8.29
#